data_ff27f96596d4611166766b751cf7fbcf
#
_entry.id   ff27f96596d4611166766b751cf7fbcf
#
_cell.length_a   1.000
_cell.length_b   1.000
_cell.length_c   1.000
_cell.angle_alpha   90.00
_cell.angle_beta   90.00
_cell.angle_gamma   90.00
#
_symmetry.space_group_name_H-M   'P 1'
#
loop_
_entity.id
_entity.type
_entity.pdbx_description
1 polymer ?
#
loop_
_entity_poly.entity_id
_entity_poly.type
_entity_poly.pdbx_seq_one_letter_code
_entity_poly.pdbx_strand_id
1 'polypeptide(L)'
;MKQLGFRFRTWGGKRKGAGRKPKGGKRVGHVRRATIGKCPVHVTVRMLPHVWNLRSKRAWAVIGRALYAGACRWGMRLCQYSIQGNHLHLIVEGESLGQAMRGLGVRVARGLNKMMGRKGAVWADRYHAHVLRTPNEVRNAVHYVLTNYQHHTGRITTADYYSSASRENGVTLPRAHTWTL
;
A
#
# COMPACT_ATOMS: atom_id res chain seq x y z
N MET A 1 -12.60 56.61 15.36
CA MET A 1 -12.03 56.02 14.13
C MET A 1 -12.34 54.54 14.10
N LYS A 2 -13.13 54.05 13.12
CA LYS A 2 -13.37 52.60 12.98
C LYS A 2 -12.24 52.00 12.15
N GLN A 3 -11.53 51.03 12.71
CA GLN A 3 -10.45 50.30 12.05
C GLN A 3 -11.06 49.42 10.97
N LEU A 4 -10.69 49.66 9.69
CA LEU A 4 -11.09 48.83 8.57
C LEU A 4 -10.34 47.50 8.60
N GLY A 5 -11.06 46.39 8.79
CA GLY A 5 -10.50 45.06 8.78
C GLY A 5 -9.99 44.67 7.39
N PHE A 6 -8.71 44.35 7.29
CA PHE A 6 -8.09 43.79 6.08
C PHE A 6 -8.69 42.43 5.75
N ARG A 7 -9.37 42.31 4.61
CA ARG A 7 -9.77 41.00 4.05
C ARG A 7 -8.59 40.44 3.23
N PHE A 8 -7.85 39.49 3.80
CA PHE A 8 -6.87 38.73 3.04
C PHE A 8 -7.59 37.87 2.00
N ARG A 9 -7.26 38.04 0.73
CA ARG A 9 -7.68 37.13 -0.33
C ARG A 9 -6.96 35.78 -0.12
N THR A 10 -7.67 34.78 0.41
CA THR A 10 -7.17 33.41 0.47
C THR A 10 -7.18 32.80 -0.93
N TRP A 11 -6.01 32.61 -1.52
CA TRP A 11 -5.86 31.86 -2.76
C TRP A 11 -6.21 30.39 -2.49
N GLY A 12 -7.18 29.83 -3.25
CA GLY A 12 -7.50 28.40 -3.18
C GLY A 12 -8.69 27.99 -2.32
N GLY A 13 -9.57 28.89 -1.87
CA GLY A 13 -10.79 28.57 -1.13
C GLY A 13 -11.76 27.68 -1.89
N LYS A 14 -12.66 26.96 -1.16
CA LYS A 14 -13.74 26.13 -1.73
C LYS A 14 -14.57 26.94 -2.72
N ARG A 15 -14.52 26.60 -4.01
CA ARG A 15 -15.37 27.15 -5.04
C ARG A 15 -16.36 26.11 -5.53
N LYS A 16 -17.63 26.48 -5.75
CA LYS A 16 -18.63 25.61 -6.37
C LYS A 16 -18.13 25.19 -7.76
N GLY A 17 -17.93 23.88 -7.98
CA GLY A 17 -17.42 23.35 -9.25
C GLY A 17 -15.89 23.34 -9.43
N ALA A 18 -15.10 23.76 -8.43
CA ALA A 18 -13.64 23.65 -8.48
C ALA A 18 -13.20 22.19 -8.37
N GLY A 19 -12.19 21.83 -9.16
CA GLY A 19 -11.62 20.49 -9.21
C GLY A 19 -11.81 19.83 -10.58
N ARG A 20 -11.06 18.75 -10.82
CA ARG A 20 -11.17 17.98 -12.07
C ARG A 20 -12.57 17.37 -12.17
N LYS A 21 -13.31 17.72 -13.23
CA LYS A 21 -14.62 17.10 -13.49
C LYS A 21 -14.47 15.60 -13.71
N PRO A 22 -15.35 14.75 -13.12
CA PRO A 22 -15.27 13.30 -13.33
C PRO A 22 -15.51 12.97 -14.80
N LYS A 23 -14.65 12.13 -15.38
CA LYS A 23 -14.86 11.57 -16.71
C LYS A 23 -16.08 10.63 -16.63
N GLY A 24 -17.14 10.89 -17.40
CA GLY A 24 -18.36 10.08 -17.39
C GLY A 24 -19.41 10.43 -16.31
N GLY A 25 -19.34 11.62 -15.69
CA GLY A 25 -20.43 12.15 -14.84
C GLY A 25 -20.58 11.52 -13.44
N LYS A 26 -19.98 10.40 -13.15
CA LYS A 26 -20.05 9.73 -11.83
C LYS A 26 -18.80 10.04 -11.01
N ARG A 27 -18.97 10.65 -9.83
CA ARG A 27 -17.92 10.72 -8.81
C ARG A 27 -17.78 9.33 -8.18
N VAL A 28 -16.59 8.75 -8.23
CA VAL A 28 -16.29 7.59 -7.39
C VAL A 28 -16.34 8.06 -5.93
N GLY A 29 -17.40 7.68 -5.24
CA GLY A 29 -17.56 7.98 -3.81
C GLY A 29 -16.47 7.26 -3.02
N HIS A 30 -15.52 8.02 -2.49
CA HIS A 30 -14.56 7.44 -1.55
C HIS A 30 -15.17 7.43 -0.15
N VAL A 31 -15.58 6.27 0.32
CA VAL A 31 -15.97 6.07 1.71
C VAL A 31 -14.79 6.45 2.62
N ARG A 32 -15.09 7.18 3.72
CA ARG A 32 -14.09 7.48 4.73
C ARG A 32 -13.56 6.16 5.29
N ARG A 33 -12.23 6.00 5.36
CA ARG A 33 -11.63 4.80 5.94
C ARG A 33 -11.98 4.68 7.42
N ALA A 34 -12.29 3.47 7.86
CA ALA A 34 -12.46 3.18 9.27
C ALA A 34 -11.20 3.56 10.05
N THR A 35 -11.37 4.08 11.26
CA THR A 35 -10.26 4.31 12.18
C THR A 35 -9.63 2.95 12.49
N ILE A 36 -8.36 2.82 12.19
CA ILE A 36 -7.57 1.63 12.48
C ILE A 36 -7.10 1.81 13.91
N GLY A 37 -7.67 1.05 14.82
CA GLY A 37 -7.20 0.99 16.19
C GLY A 37 -5.88 0.22 16.31
N LYS A 38 -5.67 -0.49 17.40
CA LYS A 38 -4.48 -1.33 17.64
C LYS A 38 -4.46 -2.64 16.81
N CYS A 39 -5.43 -2.88 15.92
CA CYS A 39 -5.52 -4.12 15.15
C CYS A 39 -4.63 -4.08 13.91
N PRO A 40 -4.04 -5.23 13.50
CA PRO A 40 -3.36 -5.35 12.21
C PRO A 40 -4.32 -5.13 11.05
N VAL A 41 -3.78 -4.75 9.91
CA VAL A 41 -4.54 -4.48 8.70
C VAL A 41 -3.98 -5.25 7.52
N HIS A 42 -4.82 -5.99 6.83
CA HIS A 42 -4.49 -6.57 5.53
C HIS A 42 -4.74 -5.51 4.44
N VAL A 43 -3.69 -5.17 3.73
CA VAL A 43 -3.70 -4.18 2.65
C VAL A 43 -3.46 -4.86 1.32
N THR A 44 -4.32 -4.56 0.33
CA THR A 44 -4.12 -4.98 -1.06
C THR A 44 -3.97 -3.75 -1.95
N VAL A 45 -2.96 -3.77 -2.82
CA VAL A 45 -2.67 -2.67 -3.75
C VAL A 45 -2.46 -3.22 -5.14
N ARG A 46 -3.25 -2.76 -6.12
CA ARG A 46 -3.19 -3.23 -7.51
C ARG A 46 -2.50 -2.22 -8.42
N MET A 47 -1.73 -2.75 -9.38
CA MET A 47 -1.08 -1.97 -10.42
C MET A 47 -1.98 -1.82 -11.65
N LEU A 48 -1.70 -0.79 -12.45
CA LEU A 48 -2.28 -0.62 -13.78
C LEU A 48 -1.75 -1.68 -14.75
N PRO A 49 -2.52 -2.08 -15.78
CA PRO A 49 -2.15 -3.17 -16.70
C PRO A 49 -0.82 -2.97 -17.45
N HIS A 50 -0.41 -1.72 -17.66
CA HIS A 50 0.85 -1.39 -18.35
C HIS A 50 2.09 -1.51 -17.46
N VAL A 51 1.95 -1.76 -16.16
CA VAL A 51 3.08 -1.99 -15.27
C VAL A 51 3.58 -3.41 -15.47
N TRP A 52 4.89 -3.55 -15.63
CA TRP A 52 5.51 -4.86 -15.85
C TRP A 52 5.28 -5.79 -14.66
N ASN A 53 5.38 -7.10 -14.93
CA ASN A 53 5.25 -8.12 -13.90
C ASN A 53 6.16 -7.83 -12.70
N LEU A 54 5.53 -7.67 -11.53
CA LEU A 54 6.22 -7.29 -10.29
C LEU A 54 7.17 -8.38 -9.78
N ARG A 55 6.96 -9.62 -10.20
CA ARG A 55 7.81 -10.78 -9.86
C ARG A 55 9.03 -10.92 -10.76
N SER A 56 9.30 -9.95 -11.63
CA SER A 56 10.58 -9.89 -12.36
C SER A 56 11.71 -9.45 -11.43
N LYS A 57 12.93 -9.93 -11.65
CA LYS A 57 14.12 -9.53 -10.85
C LYS A 57 14.29 -8.01 -10.77
N ARG A 58 14.02 -7.30 -11.88
CA ARG A 58 14.14 -5.84 -11.95
C ARG A 58 13.07 -5.13 -11.09
N ALA A 59 11.81 -5.55 -11.21
CA ALA A 59 10.72 -4.97 -10.42
C ALA A 59 10.88 -5.31 -8.93
N TRP A 60 11.30 -6.54 -8.61
CA TRP A 60 11.61 -6.95 -7.24
C TRP A 60 12.69 -6.06 -6.60
N ALA A 61 13.78 -5.78 -7.29
CA ALA A 61 14.84 -4.92 -6.75
C ALA A 61 14.34 -3.51 -6.38
N VAL A 62 13.33 -3.01 -7.08
CA VAL A 62 12.67 -1.73 -6.76
C VAL A 62 11.75 -1.88 -5.56
N ILE A 63 10.86 -2.88 -5.60
CA ILE A 63 9.81 -3.07 -4.57
C ILE A 63 10.44 -3.49 -3.25
N GLY A 64 11.39 -4.43 -3.25
CA GLY A 64 12.09 -4.89 -2.05
C GLY A 64 12.79 -3.73 -1.33
N ARG A 65 13.51 -2.87 -2.05
CA ARG A 65 14.10 -1.63 -1.47
C ARG A 65 13.04 -0.68 -0.90
N ALA A 66 11.90 -0.55 -1.58
CA ALA A 66 10.83 0.32 -1.10
C ALA A 66 10.16 -0.23 0.16
N LEU A 67 9.95 -1.56 0.24
CA LEU A 67 9.44 -2.25 1.41
C LEU A 67 10.38 -2.12 2.58
N TYR A 68 11.67 -2.45 2.40
CA TYR A 68 12.69 -2.30 3.43
C TYR A 68 12.75 -0.87 3.98
N ALA A 69 12.87 0.13 3.10
CA ALA A 69 12.92 1.55 3.49
C ALA A 69 11.62 2.07 4.10
N GLY A 70 10.50 1.39 3.89
CA GLY A 70 9.17 1.76 4.38
C GLY A 70 8.71 0.99 5.60
N ALA A 71 9.37 -0.12 5.94
CA ALA A 71 8.88 -1.12 6.91
C ALA A 71 8.54 -0.58 8.31
N CYS A 72 9.24 0.47 8.75
CA CYS A 72 9.03 1.11 10.07
C CYS A 72 8.79 2.61 9.97
N ARG A 73 8.30 3.12 8.83
CA ARG A 73 8.09 4.58 8.67
C ARG A 73 6.67 5.01 9.00
N TRP A 74 6.55 6.23 9.53
CA TRP A 74 5.27 6.89 9.83
C TRP A 74 4.44 6.13 10.86
N GLY A 75 5.09 5.49 11.83
CA GLY A 75 4.42 4.66 12.82
C GLY A 75 3.79 3.38 12.25
N MET A 76 4.01 3.08 10.97
CA MET A 76 3.64 1.81 10.38
C MET A 76 4.73 0.77 10.63
N ARG A 77 4.29 -0.46 10.80
CA ARG A 77 5.12 -1.65 10.91
C ARG A 77 4.65 -2.67 9.88
N LEU A 78 5.49 -2.97 8.91
CA LEU A 78 5.20 -4.01 7.92
C LEU A 78 5.55 -5.37 8.52
N CYS A 79 4.55 -6.20 8.79
CA CYS A 79 4.71 -7.50 9.43
C CYS A 79 4.87 -8.64 8.40
N GLN A 80 4.05 -8.66 7.34
CA GLN A 80 4.11 -9.66 6.29
C GLN A 80 3.84 -9.02 4.93
N TYR A 81 4.36 -9.63 3.86
CA TYR A 81 4.04 -9.23 2.49
C TYR A 81 4.09 -10.41 1.52
N SER A 82 3.38 -10.26 0.41
CA SER A 82 3.49 -11.11 -0.77
C SER A 82 3.31 -10.27 -2.03
N ILE A 83 4.20 -10.49 -3.01
CA ILE A 83 4.18 -9.78 -4.29
C ILE A 83 3.67 -10.72 -5.36
N GLN A 84 2.56 -10.36 -5.97
CA GLN A 84 1.97 -11.06 -7.10
C GLN A 84 2.34 -10.38 -8.42
N GLY A 85 1.95 -10.95 -9.55
CA GLY A 85 2.30 -10.42 -10.86
C GLY A 85 1.90 -8.94 -11.07
N ASN A 86 0.75 -8.52 -10.53
CA ASN A 86 0.18 -7.19 -10.72
C ASN A 86 -0.37 -6.54 -9.43
N HIS A 87 -0.15 -7.11 -8.27
CA HIS A 87 -0.61 -6.54 -7.00
C HIS A 87 0.27 -6.97 -5.82
N LEU A 88 0.12 -6.26 -4.71
CA LEU A 88 0.82 -6.52 -3.46
C LEU A 88 -0.21 -6.83 -2.37
N HIS A 89 0.11 -7.81 -1.53
CA HIS A 89 -0.54 -8.04 -0.24
C HIS A 89 0.43 -7.67 0.87
N LEU A 90 -0.05 -6.89 1.84
CA LEU A 90 0.73 -6.47 3.00
C LEU A 90 -0.09 -6.70 4.26
N ILE A 91 0.54 -7.17 5.34
CA ILE A 91 -0.01 -7.11 6.68
C ILE A 91 0.78 -6.07 7.45
N VAL A 92 0.09 -5.07 7.95
CA VAL A 92 0.69 -3.90 8.57
C VAL A 92 0.02 -3.57 9.89
N GLU A 93 0.77 -3.00 10.81
CA GLU A 93 0.31 -2.43 12.06
C GLU A 93 0.62 -0.93 12.08
N GLY A 94 -0.09 -0.17 12.90
CA GLY A 94 0.18 1.24 13.17
C GLY A 94 -1.00 2.17 12.92
N GLU A 95 -0.98 3.31 13.58
CA GLU A 95 -2.10 4.26 13.61
C GLU A 95 -2.17 5.13 12.34
N SER A 96 -1.01 5.46 11.74
CA SER A 96 -0.90 6.38 10.61
C SER A 96 -0.81 5.69 9.25
N LEU A 97 -1.57 4.60 9.05
CA LEU A 97 -1.54 3.79 7.82
C LEU A 97 -1.68 4.64 6.55
N GLY A 98 -2.50 5.67 6.55
CA GLY A 98 -2.70 6.53 5.38
C GLY A 98 -1.43 7.25 4.92
N GLN A 99 -0.65 7.79 5.86
CA GLN A 99 0.63 8.46 5.57
C GLN A 99 1.70 7.45 5.15
N ALA A 100 1.79 6.34 5.85
CA ALA A 100 2.73 5.27 5.56
C ALA A 100 2.51 4.66 4.17
N MET A 101 1.27 4.32 3.83
CA MET A 101 0.91 3.80 2.51
C MET A 101 1.10 4.82 1.39
N ARG A 102 0.89 6.12 1.66
CA ARG A 102 1.24 7.18 0.71
C ARG A 102 2.75 7.19 0.45
N GLY A 103 3.56 7.19 1.51
CA GLY A 103 5.01 7.19 1.41
C GLY A 103 5.56 5.98 0.68
N LEU A 104 5.06 4.78 1.01
CA LEU A 104 5.41 3.53 0.34
C LEU A 104 4.99 3.56 -1.13
N GLY A 105 3.73 3.97 -1.40
CA GLY A 105 3.18 4.06 -2.74
C GLY A 105 3.97 4.99 -3.65
N VAL A 106 4.40 6.15 -3.15
CA VAL A 106 5.25 7.10 -3.90
C VAL A 106 6.62 6.49 -4.23
N ARG A 107 7.27 5.80 -3.28
CA ARG A 107 8.57 5.14 -3.53
C ARG A 107 8.47 4.07 -4.60
N VAL A 108 7.49 3.18 -4.47
CA VAL A 108 7.26 2.11 -5.45
C VAL A 108 6.96 2.70 -6.83
N ALA A 109 6.04 3.66 -6.92
CA ALA A 109 5.67 4.26 -8.19
C ALA A 109 6.84 4.97 -8.89
N ARG A 110 7.62 5.77 -8.15
CA ARG A 110 8.82 6.43 -8.69
C ARG A 110 9.88 5.43 -9.14
N GLY A 111 10.12 4.40 -8.34
CA GLY A 111 11.10 3.36 -8.67
C GLY A 111 10.70 2.55 -9.90
N LEU A 112 9.44 2.11 -9.99
CA LEU A 112 8.93 1.38 -11.15
C LEU A 112 8.92 2.24 -12.41
N ASN A 113 8.46 3.49 -12.33
CA ASN A 113 8.51 4.42 -13.46
C ASN A 113 9.95 4.65 -13.95
N LYS A 114 10.91 4.85 -13.03
CA LYS A 114 12.34 4.97 -13.39
C LYS A 114 12.85 3.69 -14.07
N MET A 115 12.53 2.52 -13.51
CA MET A 115 12.94 1.22 -14.06
C MET A 115 12.37 0.98 -15.46
N MET A 116 11.13 1.40 -15.71
CA MET A 116 10.44 1.22 -17.00
C MET A 116 10.70 2.37 -18.01
N GLY A 117 11.50 3.38 -17.65
CA GLY A 117 11.76 4.55 -18.50
C GLY A 117 10.52 5.42 -18.78
N ARG A 118 9.54 5.45 -17.86
CA ARG A 118 8.25 6.14 -18.08
C ARG A 118 7.87 7.08 -16.93
N LYS A 119 6.78 7.83 -17.15
CA LYS A 119 6.15 8.72 -16.15
C LYS A 119 4.65 8.39 -16.05
N GLY A 120 3.99 8.86 -14.99
CA GLY A 120 2.55 8.78 -14.81
C GLY A 120 2.10 7.78 -13.75
N ALA A 121 0.81 7.44 -13.78
CA ALA A 121 0.19 6.57 -12.77
C ALA A 121 0.72 5.14 -12.87
N VAL A 122 0.90 4.51 -11.73
CA VAL A 122 1.32 3.12 -11.56
C VAL A 122 0.20 2.31 -10.89
N TRP A 123 -0.50 2.94 -9.95
CA TRP A 123 -1.57 2.31 -9.19
C TRP A 123 -2.89 2.36 -9.92
N ALA A 124 -3.61 1.23 -9.96
CA ALA A 124 -4.92 1.14 -10.59
C ALA A 124 -5.97 1.93 -9.80
N ASP A 125 -5.88 1.85 -8.48
CA ASP A 125 -6.77 2.55 -7.54
C ASP A 125 -6.06 2.78 -6.20
N ARG A 126 -6.80 3.30 -5.23
CA ARG A 126 -6.38 3.37 -3.83
C ARG A 126 -6.23 1.96 -3.28
N TYR A 127 -5.36 1.79 -2.27
CA TYR A 127 -5.25 0.51 -1.58
C TYR A 127 -6.57 0.11 -0.90
N HIS A 128 -6.90 -1.14 -0.94
CA HIS A 128 -7.94 -1.75 -0.11
C HIS A 128 -7.35 -2.10 1.26
N ALA A 129 -8.10 -1.88 2.34
CA ALA A 129 -7.67 -2.16 3.70
C ALA A 129 -8.77 -2.91 4.45
N HIS A 130 -8.44 -4.07 5.00
CA HIS A 130 -9.31 -4.87 5.86
C HIS A 130 -8.67 -4.97 7.24
N VAL A 131 -9.37 -4.49 8.27
CA VAL A 131 -8.90 -4.52 9.67
C VAL A 131 -9.14 -5.92 10.23
N LEU A 132 -8.08 -6.56 10.71
CA LEU A 132 -8.11 -7.89 11.29
C LEU A 132 -8.41 -7.77 12.79
N ARG A 133 -9.63 -8.11 13.17
CA ARG A 133 -10.14 -7.84 14.53
C ARG A 133 -9.98 -9.01 15.49
N THR A 134 -9.82 -10.20 14.95
CA THR A 134 -9.72 -11.43 15.76
C THR A 134 -8.42 -12.19 15.47
N PRO A 135 -7.90 -12.99 16.42
CA PRO A 135 -6.73 -13.83 16.18
C PRO A 135 -6.89 -14.80 15.00
N ASN A 136 -8.10 -15.30 14.77
CA ASN A 136 -8.39 -16.17 13.64
C ASN A 136 -8.31 -15.44 12.31
N GLU A 137 -8.83 -14.19 12.22
CA GLU A 137 -8.65 -13.35 11.03
C GLU A 137 -7.17 -13.07 10.75
N VAL A 138 -6.38 -12.79 11.78
CA VAL A 138 -4.93 -12.59 11.65
C VAL A 138 -4.25 -13.84 11.11
N ARG A 139 -4.49 -15.01 11.72
CA ARG A 139 -3.93 -16.28 11.28
C ARG A 139 -4.27 -16.58 9.82
N ASN A 140 -5.54 -16.44 9.46
CA ASN A 140 -6.02 -16.69 8.11
C ASN A 140 -5.41 -15.71 7.11
N ALA A 141 -5.29 -14.42 7.45
CA ALA A 141 -4.67 -13.41 6.60
C ALA A 141 -3.17 -13.66 6.40
N VAL A 142 -2.44 -14.05 7.46
CA VAL A 142 -1.01 -14.41 7.35
C VAL A 142 -0.86 -15.64 6.46
N HIS A 143 -1.62 -16.69 6.71
CA HIS A 143 -1.58 -17.90 5.87
C HIS A 143 -1.89 -17.56 4.41
N TYR A 144 -2.95 -16.80 4.16
CA TYR A 144 -3.31 -16.35 2.82
C TYR A 144 -2.18 -15.56 2.14
N VAL A 145 -1.59 -14.57 2.84
CA VAL A 145 -0.51 -13.75 2.27
C VAL A 145 0.72 -14.59 1.94
N LEU A 146 1.10 -15.53 2.79
CA LEU A 146 2.30 -16.35 2.59
C LEU A 146 2.12 -17.44 1.54
N THR A 147 0.91 -17.99 1.38
CA THR A 147 0.60 -19.07 0.43
C THR A 147 -0.08 -18.59 -0.86
N ASN A 148 -0.33 -17.30 -0.99
CA ASN A 148 -1.10 -16.72 -2.10
C ASN A 148 -0.59 -17.14 -3.49
N TYR A 149 0.73 -17.16 -3.69
CA TYR A 149 1.31 -17.57 -4.97
C TYR A 149 1.02 -19.04 -5.30
N GLN A 150 1.04 -19.92 -4.32
CA GLN A 150 0.71 -21.35 -4.49
C GLN A 150 -0.74 -21.52 -4.92
N HIS A 151 -1.66 -20.79 -4.30
CA HIS A 151 -3.08 -20.80 -4.66
C HIS A 151 -3.34 -20.38 -6.12
N HIS A 152 -2.61 -19.38 -6.61
CA HIS A 152 -2.79 -18.88 -7.97
C HIS A 152 -2.10 -19.72 -9.04
N THR A 153 -1.04 -20.43 -8.72
CA THR A 153 -0.23 -21.15 -9.72
C THR A 153 -0.33 -22.68 -9.62
N GLY A 154 -0.91 -23.21 -8.54
CA GLY A 154 -0.91 -24.63 -8.23
C GLY A 154 0.48 -25.21 -7.90
N ARG A 155 1.52 -24.37 -7.86
CA ARG A 155 2.90 -24.81 -7.59
C ARG A 155 3.14 -24.90 -6.08
N ILE A 156 3.47 -26.06 -5.59
CA ILE A 156 3.91 -26.25 -4.20
C ILE A 156 5.37 -25.82 -4.11
N THR A 157 5.62 -24.73 -3.39
CA THR A 157 6.98 -24.26 -3.07
C THR A 157 7.13 -24.18 -1.55
N THR A 158 8.30 -24.49 -1.04
CA THR A 158 8.60 -24.43 0.41
C THR A 158 8.51 -23.00 0.94
N ALA A 159 8.98 -22.01 0.16
CA ALA A 159 8.86 -20.59 0.45
C ALA A 159 8.82 -19.80 -0.86
N ASP A 160 7.89 -18.85 -0.97
CA ASP A 160 7.85 -17.96 -2.14
C ASP A 160 8.89 -16.84 -1.99
N TYR A 161 9.88 -16.79 -2.90
CA TYR A 161 10.94 -15.77 -2.90
C TYR A 161 10.40 -14.33 -2.85
N TYR A 162 9.25 -14.07 -3.44
CA TYR A 162 8.61 -12.74 -3.49
C TYR A 162 7.65 -12.49 -2.32
N SER A 163 7.81 -13.21 -1.23
CA SER A 163 7.06 -13.03 0.01
C SER A 163 7.98 -12.96 1.22
N SER A 164 7.41 -12.57 2.35
CA SER A 164 8.10 -12.58 3.64
C SER A 164 8.36 -13.99 4.21
N ALA A 165 7.86 -15.04 3.56
CA ALA A 165 8.20 -16.42 3.89
C ALA A 165 9.65 -16.77 3.53
N SER A 166 10.23 -16.12 2.50
CA SER A 166 11.60 -16.35 2.07
C SER A 166 12.58 -15.52 2.90
N ARG A 167 13.62 -16.18 3.42
CA ARG A 167 14.76 -15.52 4.08
C ARG A 167 15.84 -15.07 3.08
N GLU A 168 15.80 -15.55 1.86
CA GLU A 168 16.82 -15.32 0.83
C GLU A 168 16.65 -14.00 0.09
N ASN A 169 15.49 -13.36 0.23
CA ASN A 169 15.14 -12.14 -0.51
C ASN A 169 15.72 -10.85 0.08
N GLY A 170 16.42 -10.93 1.22
CA GLY A 170 17.13 -9.80 1.84
C GLY A 170 16.25 -8.72 2.49
N VAL A 171 14.95 -8.94 2.58
CA VAL A 171 14.04 -7.99 3.27
C VAL A 171 13.83 -8.42 4.71
N THR A 172 14.46 -7.73 5.64
CA THR A 172 14.23 -7.91 7.08
C THR A 172 13.02 -7.10 7.53
N LEU A 173 12.08 -7.75 8.18
CA LEU A 173 10.87 -7.14 8.71
C LEU A 173 10.97 -6.92 10.23
N PRO A 174 10.33 -5.85 10.75
CA PRO A 174 10.21 -5.64 12.18
C PRO A 174 9.29 -6.68 12.81
N ARG A 175 9.50 -6.98 14.09
CA ARG A 175 8.58 -7.82 14.84
C ARG A 175 7.22 -7.14 14.97
N ALA A 176 6.15 -7.92 14.88
CA ALA A 176 4.80 -7.47 15.18
C ALA A 176 4.64 -7.11 16.66
N HIS A 177 3.75 -6.18 16.98
CA HIS A 177 3.51 -5.71 18.35
C HIS A 177 2.12 -6.05 18.87
N THR A 178 1.12 -6.10 18.00
CA THR A 178 -0.28 -6.09 18.42
C THR A 178 -0.88 -7.48 18.62
N TRP A 179 -0.34 -8.49 17.97
CA TRP A 179 -0.75 -9.90 18.10
C TRP A 179 0.48 -10.75 17.83
N THR A 180 0.54 -11.94 18.42
CA THR A 180 1.58 -12.93 18.09
C THR A 180 1.48 -13.34 16.61
N LEU A 181 2.08 -12.55 15.75
CA LEU A 181 2.29 -12.84 14.34
C LEU A 181 3.60 -13.57 14.13
#